data_a56be41a4f1137121f90dd9a5538759b
#
_entry.id   a56be41a4f1137121f90dd9a5538759b
#
_cell.length_a   1.000
_cell.length_b   1.000
_cell.length_c   1.000
_cell.angle_alpha   90.00
_cell.angle_beta   90.00
_cell.angle_gamma   90.00
#
_symmetry.space_group_name_H-M   'P 1'
#
loop_
_entity.id
_entity.type
_entity.pdbx_description
1 polymer ?
#
loop_
_entity_poly.entity_id
_entity_poly.type
_entity_poly.pdbx_seq_one_letter_code
_entity_poly.pdbx_strand_id
1 'polypeptide(L)'
;MNTVFPRIQRLPPYVFNVVAEMKKAARARGDDVIDFSMGNPDQPTPKHIVDKLVEAAVRGTDSDYVKPEHLNEEGTHTHRYSVSKGVPRLRRAMANWYKRRYDVDLDPDSEVIATIGSKEGLAHLAFATLSAGDVVLVPNPAYPIHPYGVVLAGADVRHVRLTPEVDFFEELERAIKETWPAPKMLILNFPGNPTTQCVDLGFFEKAVALCREHQIWLVHDLAYADIVFDGYTAPSVLQVPGAKDIAVESFTLSKSYNMPGWRVGFMCGNPTLVGALARIKSYLDYGMFTPVQVAAISALEGPQDCVGEICEMYRSRRDVLCDGLNAAGWKVEKPKATMFVWAEIPEPFRELGSLEFSKRLMDEAKVAVSPGIGFGEYGDTHVRFALIENEHRTRQAIRGIKRMLKRTNT
;
A
#
# COMPACT_ATOMS: atom_id res chain seq x y z
N MET A 1 -30.43 0.52 24.45
CA MET A 1 -29.96 0.79 23.06
C MET A 1 -29.30 -0.47 22.54
N ASN A 2 -29.49 -0.82 21.26
CA ASN A 2 -28.77 -1.92 20.64
C ASN A 2 -27.33 -1.47 20.38
N THR A 3 -26.34 -2.14 20.97
CA THR A 3 -24.90 -1.84 20.85
C THR A 3 -24.20 -2.76 19.84
N VAL A 4 -24.97 -3.60 19.14
CA VAL A 4 -24.45 -4.54 18.13
C VAL A 4 -24.43 -3.85 16.78
N PHE A 5 -23.24 -3.70 16.21
CA PHE A 5 -23.01 -3.11 14.89
C PHE A 5 -22.49 -4.21 13.94
N PRO A 6 -23.35 -4.79 13.07
CA PRO A 6 -22.99 -5.98 12.29
C PRO A 6 -21.73 -5.83 11.41
N ARG A 7 -21.53 -4.64 10.82
CA ARG A 7 -20.31 -4.38 10.01
C ARG A 7 -19.04 -4.43 10.85
N ILE A 8 -19.10 -3.92 12.09
CA ILE A 8 -17.93 -3.89 12.99
C ILE A 8 -17.62 -5.30 13.48
N GLN A 9 -18.64 -6.14 13.71
CA GLN A 9 -18.45 -7.52 14.14
C GLN A 9 -17.78 -8.41 13.08
N ARG A 10 -17.89 -8.04 11.80
CA ARG A 10 -17.20 -8.73 10.69
C ARG A 10 -15.71 -8.37 10.57
N LEU A 11 -15.24 -7.36 11.32
CA LEU A 11 -13.85 -6.94 11.30
C LEU A 11 -13.10 -7.61 12.46
N PRO A 12 -12.02 -8.37 12.21
CA PRO A 12 -11.17 -8.88 13.27
C PRO A 12 -10.43 -7.73 13.97
N PRO A 13 -9.90 -7.96 15.18
CA PRO A 13 -8.98 -7.01 15.80
C PRO A 13 -7.85 -6.64 14.84
N TYR A 14 -7.64 -5.33 14.67
CA TYR A 14 -6.61 -4.87 13.73
C TYR A 14 -5.22 -5.20 14.27
N VAL A 15 -4.53 -6.13 13.63
CA VAL A 15 -3.26 -6.72 14.12
C VAL A 15 -2.19 -5.67 14.47
N PHE A 16 -2.14 -4.56 13.74
CA PHE A 16 -1.20 -3.48 14.02
C PHE A 16 -1.47 -2.79 15.35
N ASN A 17 -2.74 -2.76 15.83
CA ASN A 17 -3.07 -2.26 17.17
C ASN A 17 -2.57 -3.24 18.25
N VAL A 18 -2.68 -4.54 18.02
CA VAL A 18 -2.14 -5.57 18.93
C VAL A 18 -0.63 -5.37 19.09
N VAL A 19 0.09 -5.23 17.99
CA VAL A 19 1.55 -4.97 18.01
C VAL A 19 1.87 -3.64 18.68
N ALA A 20 1.06 -2.59 18.46
CA ALA A 20 1.25 -1.29 19.10
C ALA A 20 1.13 -1.37 20.62
N GLU A 21 0.14 -2.07 21.16
CA GLU A 21 -0.01 -2.30 22.60
C GLU A 21 1.15 -3.13 23.19
N MET A 22 1.59 -4.16 22.46
CA MET A 22 2.78 -4.94 22.86
C MET A 22 4.03 -4.05 22.96
N LYS A 23 4.28 -3.19 21.95
CA LYS A 23 5.40 -2.23 21.98
C LYS A 23 5.30 -1.25 23.16
N LYS A 24 4.09 -0.72 23.40
CA LYS A 24 3.83 0.19 24.51
C LYS A 24 4.15 -0.48 25.86
N ALA A 25 3.71 -1.71 26.07
CA ALA A 25 3.99 -2.49 27.26
C ALA A 25 5.49 -2.78 27.42
N ALA A 26 6.19 -3.16 26.35
CA ALA A 26 7.64 -3.40 26.38
C ALA A 26 8.43 -2.12 26.74
N ARG A 27 8.10 -0.99 26.09
CA ARG A 27 8.73 0.31 26.39
C ARG A 27 8.47 0.77 27.81
N ALA A 28 7.27 0.52 28.38
CA ALA A 28 6.94 0.83 29.77
C ALA A 28 7.79 0.02 30.77
N ARG A 29 8.30 -1.15 30.39
CA ARG A 29 9.27 -1.94 31.18
C ARG A 29 10.72 -1.45 31.02
N GLY A 30 10.97 -0.43 30.19
CA GLY A 30 12.31 0.09 29.89
C GLY A 30 13.02 -0.65 28.75
N ASP A 31 12.30 -1.48 27.97
CA ASP A 31 12.88 -2.20 26.84
C ASP A 31 13.18 -1.26 25.67
N ASP A 32 14.39 -1.36 25.10
CA ASP A 32 14.79 -0.66 23.87
C ASP A 32 14.30 -1.44 22.64
N VAL A 33 13.03 -1.26 22.29
CA VAL A 33 12.38 -1.96 21.19
C VAL A 33 12.76 -1.34 19.84
N ILE A 34 13.29 -2.17 18.95
CA ILE A 34 13.58 -1.83 17.54
C ILE A 34 12.37 -2.20 16.70
N ASP A 35 11.82 -1.22 15.98
CA ASP A 35 10.48 -1.32 15.40
C ASP A 35 10.49 -1.51 13.88
N PHE A 36 10.25 -2.73 13.41
CA PHE A 36 10.00 -3.08 12.00
C PHE A 36 8.53 -3.39 11.72
N SER A 37 7.60 -3.04 12.64
CA SER A 37 6.23 -3.52 12.52
C SER A 37 5.37 -2.75 11.53
N MET A 38 5.55 -1.43 11.40
CA MET A 38 4.68 -0.61 10.55
C MET A 38 5.43 -0.06 9.33
N GLY A 39 4.88 -0.25 8.14
CA GLY A 39 5.42 0.30 6.89
C GLY A 39 5.17 1.79 6.74
N ASN A 40 5.73 2.58 7.64
CA ASN A 40 5.65 4.04 7.64
C ASN A 40 7.02 4.63 7.28
N PRO A 41 7.19 5.21 6.07
CA PRO A 41 8.44 5.89 5.70
C PRO A 41 8.92 6.83 6.80
N ASP A 42 10.20 6.71 7.16
CA ASP A 42 10.83 7.44 8.27
C ASP A 42 11.60 8.69 7.82
N GLN A 43 11.85 8.82 6.53
CA GLN A 43 12.57 9.95 5.96
C GLN A 43 11.61 11.11 5.62
N PRO A 44 12.11 12.36 5.61
CA PRO A 44 11.28 13.50 5.27
C PRO A 44 10.85 13.46 3.80
N THR A 45 9.73 14.12 3.53
CA THR A 45 9.30 14.42 2.16
C THR A 45 10.35 15.31 1.48
N PRO A 46 10.67 15.09 0.17
CA PRO A 46 11.65 15.89 -0.56
C PRO A 46 11.38 17.40 -0.50
N LYS A 47 12.45 18.17 -0.34
CA LYS A 47 12.38 19.61 -0.06
C LYS A 47 11.55 20.40 -1.08
N HIS A 48 11.72 20.14 -2.38
CA HIS A 48 10.99 20.86 -3.44
C HIS A 48 9.47 20.67 -3.34
N ILE A 49 9.01 19.54 -2.80
CA ILE A 49 7.58 19.25 -2.56
C ILE A 49 7.08 20.03 -1.35
N VAL A 50 7.87 20.05 -0.26
CA VAL A 50 7.56 20.80 0.96
C VAL A 50 7.52 22.31 0.66
N ASP A 51 8.51 22.83 -0.05
CA ASP A 51 8.57 24.24 -0.44
C ASP A 51 7.32 24.64 -1.24
N LYS A 52 6.85 23.77 -2.15
CA LYS A 52 5.64 24.01 -2.93
C LYS A 52 4.37 23.96 -2.10
N LEU A 53 4.31 23.13 -1.04
CA LEU A 53 3.22 23.16 -0.09
C LEU A 53 3.16 24.48 0.65
N VAL A 54 4.31 24.93 1.19
CA VAL A 54 4.41 26.19 1.93
C VAL A 54 3.98 27.37 1.04
N GLU A 55 4.52 27.45 -0.17
CA GLU A 55 4.13 28.47 -1.16
C GLU A 55 2.61 28.48 -1.39
N ALA A 56 2.02 27.31 -1.64
CA ALA A 56 0.59 27.21 -1.92
C ALA A 56 -0.29 27.47 -0.68
N ALA A 57 0.18 27.13 0.51
CA ALA A 57 -0.57 27.30 1.76
C ALA A 57 -0.61 28.76 2.23
N VAL A 58 0.43 29.56 1.93
CA VAL A 58 0.47 30.98 2.32
C VAL A 58 -0.16 31.91 1.29
N ARG A 59 -0.43 31.46 0.07
CA ARG A 59 -1.08 32.28 -0.96
C ARG A 59 -2.48 32.72 -0.53
N GLY A 60 -2.75 34.01 -0.61
CA GLY A 60 -4.04 34.61 -0.24
C GLY A 60 -4.32 34.64 1.26
N THR A 61 -3.28 34.56 2.08
CA THR A 61 -3.35 34.77 3.53
C THR A 61 -2.57 36.02 3.93
N ASP A 62 -2.98 36.70 5.01
CA ASP A 62 -2.24 37.84 5.59
C ASP A 62 -1.07 37.35 6.48
N SER A 63 -0.38 36.33 6.02
CA SER A 63 0.72 35.71 6.76
C SER A 63 2.03 36.45 6.53
N ASP A 64 2.81 36.70 7.59
CA ASP A 64 4.18 37.27 7.53
C ASP A 64 5.15 36.41 6.69
N TYR A 65 4.75 35.18 6.35
CA TYR A 65 5.50 34.29 5.45
C TYR A 65 5.25 34.54 3.96
N VAL A 66 4.32 35.46 3.61
CA VAL A 66 4.02 35.80 2.21
C VAL A 66 5.04 36.81 1.74
N LYS A 67 5.83 36.45 0.75
CA LYS A 67 6.71 37.41 0.07
C LYS A 67 5.85 38.45 -0.67
N PRO A 68 6.26 39.78 -0.65
CA PRO A 68 5.50 40.84 -1.31
C PRO A 68 5.15 40.58 -2.79
N GLU A 69 6.02 39.84 -3.48
CA GLU A 69 5.84 39.43 -4.88
C GLU A 69 4.66 38.47 -5.12
N HIS A 70 4.18 37.80 -4.07
CA HIS A 70 3.03 36.85 -4.15
C HIS A 70 1.70 37.46 -3.70
N LEU A 71 1.70 38.67 -3.17
CA LEU A 71 0.50 39.36 -2.65
C LEU A 71 -0.47 39.83 -3.74
N ASN A 72 0.00 39.99 -5.00
CA ASN A 72 -0.76 40.58 -6.09
C ASN A 72 -1.29 39.58 -7.12
N GLU A 73 -1.14 38.26 -6.91
CA GLU A 73 -1.76 37.28 -7.78
C GLU A 73 -3.25 37.12 -7.41
N GLU A 74 -4.10 37.90 -8.09
CA GLU A 74 -5.56 37.69 -8.04
C GLU A 74 -5.86 36.22 -8.32
N GLY A 75 -6.50 35.54 -7.36
CA GLY A 75 -7.33 34.40 -7.72
C GLY A 75 -7.03 33.05 -7.15
N THR A 76 -6.13 32.85 -6.17
CA THR A 76 -5.96 31.50 -5.63
C THR A 76 -6.20 31.43 -4.12
N HIS A 77 -7.47 31.51 -3.73
CA HIS A 77 -7.87 31.13 -2.37
C HIS A 77 -7.75 29.62 -2.21
N THR A 78 -6.52 29.14 -1.93
CA THR A 78 -6.21 27.71 -1.79
C THR A 78 -6.89 27.05 -0.58
N HIS A 79 -7.47 27.85 0.33
CA HIS A 79 -8.17 27.39 1.53
C HIS A 79 -9.69 27.10 1.30
N ARG A 80 -10.20 27.35 0.10
CA ARG A 80 -11.58 27.00 -0.23
C ARG A 80 -11.74 25.50 -0.46
N TYR A 81 -12.96 25.00 -0.36
CA TYR A 81 -13.30 23.65 -0.79
C TYR A 81 -12.77 23.39 -2.21
N SER A 82 -12.17 22.22 -2.38
CA SER A 82 -11.67 21.77 -3.66
C SER A 82 -12.71 20.92 -4.41
N VAL A 83 -12.38 20.54 -5.63
CA VAL A 83 -13.16 19.58 -6.40
C VAL A 83 -12.83 18.16 -5.92
N SER A 84 -13.85 17.34 -5.61
CA SER A 84 -13.65 15.97 -5.08
C SER A 84 -12.84 15.05 -6.01
N LYS A 85 -12.88 15.27 -7.34
CA LYS A 85 -12.04 14.56 -8.32
C LYS A 85 -10.56 14.98 -8.28
N GLY A 86 -10.22 16.05 -7.57
CA GLY A 86 -8.93 16.74 -7.65
C GLY A 86 -8.90 17.83 -8.72
N VAL A 87 -8.05 18.84 -8.51
CA VAL A 87 -7.93 19.96 -9.46
C VAL A 87 -7.45 19.49 -10.84
N PRO A 88 -7.92 20.10 -11.94
CA PRO A 88 -7.61 19.63 -13.30
C PRO A 88 -6.11 19.48 -13.59
N ARG A 89 -5.29 20.40 -13.06
CA ARG A 89 -3.83 20.34 -13.23
C ARG A 89 -3.21 19.11 -12.54
N LEU A 90 -3.73 18.71 -11.36
CA LEU A 90 -3.26 17.50 -10.69
C LEU A 90 -3.63 16.25 -11.49
N ARG A 91 -4.86 16.16 -11.99
CA ARG A 91 -5.29 15.03 -12.81
C ARG A 91 -4.46 14.88 -14.10
N ARG A 92 -4.10 16.02 -14.75
CA ARG A 92 -3.15 16.01 -15.87
C ARG A 92 -1.75 15.54 -15.46
N ALA A 93 -1.26 15.98 -14.30
CA ALA A 93 0.04 15.52 -13.80
C ALA A 93 0.06 14.01 -13.56
N MET A 94 -1.03 13.45 -13.06
CA MET A 94 -1.20 12.00 -12.87
C MET A 94 -1.23 11.25 -14.21
N ALA A 95 -2.00 11.74 -15.19
CA ALA A 95 -2.03 11.17 -16.54
C ALA A 95 -0.64 11.24 -17.22
N ASN A 96 0.05 12.36 -17.10
CA ASN A 96 1.40 12.55 -17.61
C ASN A 96 2.41 11.60 -16.94
N TRP A 97 2.25 11.33 -15.65
CA TRP A 97 3.09 10.38 -14.93
C TRP A 97 2.93 8.96 -15.51
N TYR A 98 1.69 8.51 -15.79
CA TYR A 98 1.42 7.23 -16.44
C TYR A 98 2.00 7.18 -17.86
N LYS A 99 1.87 8.25 -18.63
CA LYS A 99 2.46 8.32 -19.98
C LYS A 99 3.97 8.17 -19.93
N ARG A 100 4.65 8.90 -19.04
CA ARG A 100 6.12 8.83 -18.92
C ARG A 100 6.60 7.48 -18.40
N ARG A 101 5.87 6.88 -17.45
CA ARG A 101 6.31 5.69 -16.74
C ARG A 101 5.99 4.40 -17.47
N TYR A 102 4.84 4.32 -18.11
CA TYR A 102 4.25 3.11 -18.65
C TYR A 102 3.84 3.21 -20.12
N ASP A 103 4.01 4.37 -20.74
CA ASP A 103 3.49 4.69 -22.08
C ASP A 103 1.96 4.49 -22.20
N VAL A 104 1.22 4.71 -21.11
CA VAL A 104 -0.23 4.60 -21.06
C VAL A 104 -0.86 5.98 -21.20
N ASP A 105 -1.72 6.15 -22.19
CA ASP A 105 -2.51 7.37 -22.39
C ASP A 105 -3.79 7.31 -21.54
N LEU A 106 -4.03 8.34 -20.73
CA LEU A 106 -5.19 8.49 -19.88
C LEU A 106 -5.87 9.85 -20.13
N ASP A 107 -7.18 9.86 -20.26
CA ASP A 107 -7.96 11.09 -20.25
C ASP A 107 -8.05 11.62 -18.81
N PRO A 108 -7.46 12.80 -18.50
CA PRO A 108 -7.46 13.35 -17.15
C PRO A 108 -8.85 13.72 -16.63
N ASP A 109 -9.87 13.83 -17.50
CA ASP A 109 -11.21 14.24 -17.11
C ASP A 109 -12.15 13.06 -16.83
N SER A 110 -11.94 11.92 -17.45
CA SER A 110 -12.80 10.72 -17.30
C SER A 110 -12.09 9.51 -16.73
N GLU A 111 -10.78 9.36 -16.93
CA GLU A 111 -10.03 8.16 -16.56
C GLU A 111 -9.09 8.35 -15.35
N VAL A 112 -9.10 9.54 -14.69
CA VAL A 112 -8.23 9.84 -13.54
C VAL A 112 -8.99 10.56 -12.44
N ILE A 113 -8.77 10.13 -11.19
CA ILE A 113 -9.33 10.78 -9.99
C ILE A 113 -8.32 10.79 -8.86
N ALA A 114 -8.16 11.93 -8.20
CA ALA A 114 -7.38 12.05 -6.98
C ALA A 114 -8.10 11.42 -5.78
N THR A 115 -7.35 10.77 -4.90
CA THR A 115 -7.85 10.14 -3.69
C THR A 115 -7.11 10.61 -2.44
N ILE A 116 -7.74 10.55 -1.28
CA ILE A 116 -7.13 10.89 0.01
C ILE A 116 -6.26 9.70 0.48
N GLY A 117 -5.23 9.40 -0.32
CA GLY A 117 -4.42 8.19 -0.30
C GLY A 117 -5.12 7.00 -0.95
N SER A 118 -4.35 5.99 -1.42
CA SER A 118 -4.92 4.82 -2.11
C SER A 118 -5.90 4.03 -1.24
N LYS A 119 -5.67 3.96 0.07
CA LYS A 119 -6.55 3.24 1.00
C LYS A 119 -7.99 3.79 1.01
N GLU A 120 -8.15 5.10 0.97
CA GLU A 120 -9.48 5.75 0.84
C GLU A 120 -10.09 5.43 -0.52
N GLY A 121 -9.32 5.58 -1.61
CA GLY A 121 -9.80 5.29 -2.96
C GLY A 121 -10.30 3.87 -3.12
N LEU A 122 -9.57 2.87 -2.60
CA LEU A 122 -9.97 1.46 -2.63
C LEU A 122 -11.25 1.21 -1.81
N ALA A 123 -11.35 1.78 -0.60
CA ALA A 123 -12.53 1.64 0.24
C ALA A 123 -13.77 2.29 -0.41
N HIS A 124 -13.62 3.51 -0.93
CA HIS A 124 -14.73 4.22 -1.55
C HIS A 124 -15.13 3.62 -2.90
N LEU A 125 -14.19 3.04 -3.67
CA LEU A 125 -14.54 2.26 -4.85
C LEU A 125 -15.42 1.06 -4.46
N ALA A 126 -15.03 0.32 -3.41
CA ALA A 126 -15.84 -0.79 -2.92
C ALA A 126 -17.25 -0.31 -2.51
N PHE A 127 -17.36 0.78 -1.76
CA PHE A 127 -18.67 1.37 -1.41
C PHE A 127 -19.48 1.80 -2.63
N ALA A 128 -18.84 2.30 -3.69
CA ALA A 128 -19.51 2.77 -4.89
C ALA A 128 -20.04 1.64 -5.79
N THR A 129 -19.37 0.48 -5.75
CA THR A 129 -19.56 -0.57 -6.76
C THR A 129 -20.11 -1.88 -6.21
N LEU A 130 -20.06 -2.09 -4.89
CA LEU A 130 -20.44 -3.34 -4.24
C LEU A 130 -21.65 -3.17 -3.32
N SER A 131 -22.41 -4.25 -3.19
CA SER A 131 -23.59 -4.36 -2.33
C SER A 131 -23.60 -5.70 -1.61
N ALA A 132 -24.53 -5.88 -0.66
CA ALA A 132 -24.76 -7.18 -0.02
C ALA A 132 -25.12 -8.24 -1.08
N GLY A 133 -24.47 -9.39 -1.00
CA GLY A 133 -24.58 -10.49 -1.96
C GLY A 133 -23.56 -10.45 -3.10
N ASP A 134 -22.86 -9.33 -3.33
CA ASP A 134 -21.72 -9.32 -4.25
C ASP A 134 -20.53 -10.08 -3.65
N VAL A 135 -19.75 -10.75 -4.48
CA VAL A 135 -18.53 -11.45 -4.07
C VAL A 135 -17.31 -10.87 -4.78
N VAL A 136 -16.22 -10.70 -4.00
CA VAL A 136 -14.95 -10.20 -4.51
C VAL A 136 -13.85 -11.22 -4.24
N LEU A 137 -13.04 -11.47 -5.25
CA LEU A 137 -11.83 -12.29 -5.16
C LEU A 137 -10.67 -11.45 -4.65
N VAL A 138 -9.99 -11.92 -3.60
CA VAL A 138 -8.84 -11.25 -3.00
C VAL A 138 -7.77 -12.29 -2.70
N PRO A 139 -6.51 -12.09 -3.16
CA PRO A 139 -5.40 -12.94 -2.75
C PRO A 139 -5.26 -13.00 -1.23
N ASN A 140 -4.76 -14.11 -0.72
CA ASN A 140 -4.46 -14.29 0.71
C ASN A 140 -3.08 -14.96 0.82
N PRO A 141 -2.10 -14.33 1.48
CA PRO A 141 -2.18 -13.10 2.29
C PRO A 141 -2.38 -11.83 1.47
N ALA A 142 -3.01 -10.79 2.08
CA ALA A 142 -3.23 -9.49 1.45
C ALA A 142 -3.14 -8.32 2.45
N TYR A 143 -2.90 -7.12 1.93
CA TYR A 143 -2.98 -5.91 2.75
C TYR A 143 -4.44 -5.70 3.22
N PRO A 144 -4.68 -5.40 4.50
CA PRO A 144 -6.02 -5.44 5.09
C PRO A 144 -7.12 -4.65 4.39
N ILE A 145 -6.79 -3.57 3.67
CA ILE A 145 -7.82 -2.79 2.97
C ILE A 145 -8.48 -3.58 1.83
N HIS A 146 -7.74 -4.52 1.22
CA HIS A 146 -8.27 -5.29 0.08
C HIS A 146 -9.45 -6.16 0.52
N PRO A 147 -9.36 -7.05 1.51
CA PRO A 147 -10.53 -7.79 1.99
C PRO A 147 -11.49 -6.92 2.82
N TYR A 148 -10.98 -6.08 3.72
CA TYR A 148 -11.87 -5.37 4.65
C TYR A 148 -12.56 -4.17 4.04
N GLY A 149 -12.05 -3.57 2.98
CA GLY A 149 -12.80 -2.60 2.17
C GLY A 149 -14.08 -3.20 1.58
N VAL A 150 -14.00 -4.44 1.11
CA VAL A 150 -15.13 -5.22 0.61
C VAL A 150 -16.14 -5.53 1.72
N VAL A 151 -15.66 -6.01 2.87
CA VAL A 151 -16.49 -6.30 4.06
C VAL A 151 -17.21 -5.04 4.55
N LEU A 152 -16.54 -3.89 4.58
CA LEU A 152 -17.13 -2.60 4.95
C LEU A 152 -18.22 -2.16 3.97
N ALA A 153 -18.06 -2.44 2.69
CA ALA A 153 -19.09 -2.20 1.67
C ALA A 153 -20.32 -3.12 1.82
N GLY A 154 -20.21 -4.18 2.63
CA GLY A 154 -21.28 -5.14 2.88
C GLY A 154 -21.22 -6.38 2.00
N ALA A 155 -20.27 -6.47 1.10
CA ALA A 155 -20.04 -7.61 0.22
C ALA A 155 -19.26 -8.74 0.90
N ASP A 156 -19.10 -9.85 0.19
CA ASP A 156 -18.38 -11.02 0.67
C ASP A 156 -17.04 -11.18 -0.05
N VAL A 157 -16.06 -11.71 0.69
CA VAL A 157 -14.71 -11.98 0.18
C VAL A 157 -14.53 -13.47 -0.07
N ARG A 158 -14.01 -13.83 -1.24
CA ARG A 158 -13.42 -15.16 -1.51
C ARG A 158 -11.91 -14.99 -1.61
N HIS A 159 -11.20 -15.68 -0.73
CA HIS A 159 -9.75 -15.70 -0.76
C HIS A 159 -9.23 -16.63 -1.85
N VAL A 160 -8.25 -16.13 -2.60
CA VAL A 160 -7.47 -16.90 -3.56
C VAL A 160 -6.09 -17.11 -2.96
N ARG A 161 -5.69 -18.36 -2.77
CA ARG A 161 -4.40 -18.66 -2.15
C ARG A 161 -3.25 -18.11 -2.99
N LEU A 162 -2.36 -17.33 -2.34
CA LEU A 162 -1.20 -16.71 -2.97
C LEU A 162 0.06 -17.08 -2.16
N THR A 163 0.48 -18.33 -2.30
CA THR A 163 1.67 -18.88 -1.63
C THR A 163 2.53 -19.62 -2.64
N PRO A 164 3.84 -19.83 -2.37
CA PRO A 164 4.77 -20.45 -3.33
C PRO A 164 4.42 -21.90 -3.72
N GLU A 165 3.61 -22.59 -2.90
CA GLU A 165 3.30 -24.02 -3.10
C GLU A 165 2.18 -24.25 -4.15
N VAL A 166 1.52 -23.20 -4.62
CA VAL A 166 0.38 -23.32 -5.55
C VAL A 166 0.56 -22.41 -6.77
N ASP A 167 -0.02 -22.82 -7.90
CA ASP A 167 -0.18 -21.93 -9.05
C ASP A 167 -1.36 -20.99 -8.79
N PHE A 168 -1.08 -19.69 -8.81
CA PHE A 168 -2.07 -18.67 -8.53
C PHE A 168 -3.25 -18.69 -9.53
N PHE A 169 -2.98 -18.95 -10.80
CA PHE A 169 -4.04 -18.95 -11.82
C PHE A 169 -4.94 -20.17 -11.72
N GLU A 170 -4.40 -21.34 -11.37
CA GLU A 170 -5.21 -22.53 -11.06
C GLU A 170 -6.13 -22.27 -9.86
N GLU A 171 -5.61 -21.66 -8.78
CA GLU A 171 -6.41 -21.27 -7.63
C GLU A 171 -7.46 -20.20 -7.97
N LEU A 172 -7.12 -19.24 -8.81
CA LEU A 172 -8.03 -18.18 -9.27
C LEU A 172 -9.17 -18.75 -10.13
N GLU A 173 -8.85 -19.59 -11.10
CA GLU A 173 -9.86 -20.26 -11.93
C GLU A 173 -10.79 -21.15 -11.11
N ARG A 174 -10.22 -21.89 -10.15
CA ARG A 174 -11.01 -22.69 -9.20
C ARG A 174 -11.95 -21.82 -8.40
N ALA A 175 -11.44 -20.72 -7.81
CA ALA A 175 -12.25 -19.78 -7.05
C ALA A 175 -13.38 -19.15 -7.87
N ILE A 176 -13.13 -18.82 -9.15
CA ILE A 176 -14.16 -18.31 -10.06
C ILE A 176 -15.26 -19.37 -10.29
N LYS A 177 -14.87 -20.61 -10.56
CA LYS A 177 -15.81 -21.70 -10.88
C LYS A 177 -16.65 -22.15 -9.67
N GLU A 178 -16.05 -22.15 -8.48
CA GLU A 178 -16.68 -22.63 -7.23
C GLU A 178 -17.47 -21.55 -6.48
N THR A 179 -17.37 -20.27 -6.89
CA THR A 179 -18.02 -19.16 -6.17
C THR A 179 -19.41 -18.86 -6.71
N TRP A 180 -20.40 -18.85 -5.81
CA TRP A 180 -21.77 -18.44 -6.09
C TRP A 180 -22.26 -17.42 -5.06
N PRO A 181 -22.87 -16.30 -5.49
CA PRO A 181 -22.99 -15.82 -6.87
C PRO A 181 -21.61 -15.55 -7.52
N ALA A 182 -21.59 -15.47 -8.86
CA ALA A 182 -20.36 -15.24 -9.62
C ALA A 182 -19.59 -14.01 -9.11
N PRO A 183 -18.25 -14.09 -9.02
CA PRO A 183 -17.45 -12.98 -8.52
C PRO A 183 -17.60 -11.73 -9.40
N LYS A 184 -17.74 -10.58 -8.78
CA LYS A 184 -17.92 -9.29 -9.47
C LYS A 184 -16.60 -8.54 -9.69
N MET A 185 -15.61 -8.78 -8.81
CA MET A 185 -14.37 -8.02 -8.80
C MET A 185 -13.21 -8.91 -8.33
N LEU A 186 -12.03 -8.68 -8.89
CA LEU A 186 -10.73 -9.20 -8.42
C LEU A 186 -9.87 -8.02 -7.99
N ILE A 187 -9.28 -8.07 -6.78
CA ILE A 187 -8.34 -7.07 -6.29
C ILE A 187 -6.94 -7.68 -6.24
N LEU A 188 -5.98 -7.09 -6.93
CA LEU A 188 -4.57 -7.48 -6.96
C LEU A 188 -3.68 -6.39 -6.37
N ASN A 189 -2.52 -6.79 -5.84
CA ASN A 189 -1.50 -5.87 -5.35
C ASN A 189 -0.10 -6.42 -5.65
N PHE A 190 0.55 -5.87 -6.67
CA PHE A 190 1.92 -6.20 -7.05
C PHE A 190 2.71 -4.94 -7.45
N PRO A 191 3.95 -4.76 -6.91
CA PRO A 191 4.61 -5.57 -5.88
C PRO A 191 3.80 -5.66 -4.58
N GLY A 192 3.78 -6.86 -3.99
CA GLY A 192 2.82 -7.23 -2.95
C GLY A 192 3.16 -6.74 -1.53
N ASN A 193 2.16 -6.38 -0.78
CA ASN A 193 2.20 -6.23 0.66
C ASN A 193 1.21 -7.23 1.29
N PRO A 194 1.65 -8.22 2.06
CA PRO A 194 2.95 -8.32 2.73
C PRO A 194 4.02 -9.14 1.99
N THR A 195 3.66 -9.91 0.96
CA THR A 195 4.46 -11.03 0.41
C THR A 195 5.69 -10.61 -0.37
N THR A 196 5.81 -9.32 -0.71
CA THR A 196 6.87 -8.76 -1.56
C THR A 196 6.96 -9.36 -2.97
N GLN A 197 5.98 -10.18 -3.35
CA GLN A 197 5.95 -10.82 -4.66
C GLN A 197 5.92 -9.78 -5.77
N CYS A 198 6.66 -10.09 -6.82
CA CYS A 198 6.76 -9.32 -8.05
C CYS A 198 6.22 -10.15 -9.20
N VAL A 199 5.59 -9.48 -10.16
CA VAL A 199 5.06 -10.10 -11.38
C VAL A 199 5.59 -9.39 -12.60
N ASP A 200 5.52 -10.01 -13.74
CA ASP A 200 5.79 -9.42 -15.05
C ASP A 200 4.49 -9.00 -15.78
N LEU A 201 4.62 -8.41 -16.94
CA LEU A 201 3.45 -8.00 -17.73
C LEU A 201 2.61 -9.20 -18.17
N GLY A 202 3.23 -10.35 -18.46
CA GLY A 202 2.54 -11.59 -18.84
C GLY A 202 1.58 -12.10 -17.78
N PHE A 203 1.87 -11.85 -16.49
CA PHE A 203 0.93 -12.12 -15.41
C PHE A 203 -0.36 -11.29 -15.57
N PHE A 204 -0.23 -9.99 -15.86
CA PHE A 204 -1.39 -9.12 -16.04
C PHE A 204 -2.14 -9.43 -17.34
N GLU A 205 -1.46 -9.86 -18.41
CA GLU A 205 -2.12 -10.33 -19.65
C GLU A 205 -3.07 -11.50 -19.35
N LYS A 206 -2.61 -12.49 -18.57
CA LYS A 206 -3.44 -13.61 -18.14
C LYS A 206 -4.59 -13.17 -17.23
N ALA A 207 -4.31 -12.30 -16.24
CA ALA A 207 -5.33 -11.80 -15.32
C ALA A 207 -6.43 -11.00 -16.05
N VAL A 208 -6.04 -10.12 -16.98
CA VAL A 208 -7.00 -9.35 -17.80
C VAL A 208 -7.83 -10.26 -18.71
N ALA A 209 -7.20 -11.25 -19.35
CA ALA A 209 -7.92 -12.20 -20.20
C ALA A 209 -8.99 -12.98 -19.42
N LEU A 210 -8.62 -13.51 -18.26
CA LEU A 210 -9.52 -14.26 -17.39
C LEU A 210 -10.66 -13.39 -16.83
N CYS A 211 -10.33 -12.17 -16.39
CA CYS A 211 -11.34 -11.22 -15.89
C CYS A 211 -12.34 -10.81 -16.99
N ARG A 212 -11.88 -10.64 -18.24
CA ARG A 212 -12.77 -10.34 -19.40
C ARG A 212 -13.67 -11.51 -19.71
N GLU A 213 -13.14 -12.73 -19.76
CA GLU A 213 -13.91 -13.95 -20.03
C GLU A 213 -15.07 -14.13 -19.04
N HIS A 214 -14.82 -13.85 -17.75
CA HIS A 214 -15.80 -14.02 -16.67
C HIS A 214 -16.54 -12.74 -16.28
N GLN A 215 -16.36 -11.63 -17.00
CA GLN A 215 -17.00 -10.33 -16.74
C GLN A 215 -16.72 -9.80 -15.31
N ILE A 216 -15.48 -9.97 -14.84
CA ILE A 216 -15.00 -9.55 -13.53
C ILE A 216 -14.26 -8.22 -13.64
N TRP A 217 -14.60 -7.23 -12.82
CA TRP A 217 -13.82 -5.99 -12.71
C TRP A 217 -12.45 -6.27 -12.07
N LEU A 218 -11.41 -5.64 -12.58
CA LEU A 218 -10.05 -5.79 -12.05
C LEU A 218 -9.59 -4.50 -11.37
N VAL A 219 -9.17 -4.61 -10.12
CA VAL A 219 -8.57 -3.51 -9.34
C VAL A 219 -7.15 -3.88 -9.00
N HIS A 220 -6.19 -3.05 -9.39
CA HIS A 220 -4.79 -3.25 -9.03
C HIS A 220 -4.29 -2.13 -8.11
N ASP A 221 -3.73 -2.49 -6.96
CA ASP A 221 -3.06 -1.56 -6.03
C ASP A 221 -1.56 -1.55 -6.30
N LEU A 222 -1.08 -0.49 -6.97
CA LEU A 222 0.31 -0.31 -7.41
C LEU A 222 1.09 0.60 -6.44
N ALA A 223 0.92 0.40 -5.13
CA ALA A 223 1.50 1.28 -4.12
C ALA A 223 3.04 1.31 -4.11
N TYR A 224 3.70 0.30 -4.64
CA TYR A 224 5.17 0.14 -4.60
C TYR A 224 5.82 0.19 -5.99
N ALA A 225 5.21 0.91 -6.94
CA ALA A 225 5.70 1.04 -8.31
C ALA A 225 7.18 1.45 -8.43
N ASP A 226 7.63 2.32 -7.54
CA ASP A 226 8.97 2.92 -7.59
C ASP A 226 9.94 2.33 -6.54
N ILE A 227 9.47 1.55 -5.58
CA ILE A 227 10.35 0.90 -4.60
C ILE A 227 10.73 -0.48 -5.15
N VAL A 228 11.67 -0.48 -6.06
CA VAL A 228 12.10 -1.64 -6.86
C VAL A 228 13.62 -1.75 -6.87
N PHE A 229 14.16 -2.98 -6.94
CA PHE A 229 15.57 -3.26 -6.77
C PHE A 229 16.08 -4.20 -7.85
N ASP A 230 17.40 -4.24 -8.04
CA ASP A 230 18.10 -5.24 -8.82
C ASP A 230 17.62 -5.35 -10.29
N GLY A 231 17.27 -4.20 -10.89
CA GLY A 231 16.83 -4.10 -12.28
C GLY A 231 15.37 -4.50 -12.53
N TYR A 232 14.61 -4.85 -11.50
CA TYR A 232 13.17 -5.07 -11.65
C TYR A 232 12.44 -3.76 -11.91
N THR A 233 11.45 -3.81 -12.79
CA THR A 233 10.49 -2.72 -13.04
C THR A 233 9.10 -3.27 -12.82
N ALA A 234 8.33 -2.64 -11.93
CA ALA A 234 6.95 -3.02 -11.66
C ALA A 234 6.07 -2.64 -12.86
N PRO A 235 5.38 -3.60 -13.51
CA PRO A 235 4.47 -3.29 -14.60
C PRO A 235 3.16 -2.70 -14.07
N SER A 236 2.49 -1.90 -14.90
CA SER A 236 1.12 -1.46 -14.70
C SER A 236 0.17 -2.42 -15.41
N VAL A 237 -0.95 -2.77 -14.79
CA VAL A 237 -2.00 -3.55 -15.45
C VAL A 237 -2.57 -2.81 -16.67
N LEU A 238 -2.52 -1.48 -16.66
CA LEU A 238 -3.03 -0.65 -17.76
C LEU A 238 -2.14 -0.67 -19.02
N GLN A 239 -0.93 -1.25 -18.95
CA GLN A 239 -0.10 -1.52 -20.12
C GLN A 239 -0.67 -2.65 -21.00
N VAL A 240 -1.51 -3.50 -20.43
CA VAL A 240 -2.13 -4.60 -21.17
C VAL A 240 -3.20 -4.05 -22.14
N PRO A 241 -3.14 -4.37 -23.43
CA PRO A 241 -4.15 -3.91 -24.38
C PRO A 241 -5.57 -4.31 -23.96
N GLY A 242 -6.47 -3.33 -23.90
CA GLY A 242 -7.86 -3.52 -23.47
C GLY A 242 -8.08 -3.63 -21.95
N ALA A 243 -7.03 -3.53 -21.14
CA ALA A 243 -7.20 -3.54 -19.67
C ALA A 243 -8.10 -2.40 -19.20
N LYS A 244 -8.02 -1.21 -19.80
CA LYS A 244 -8.89 -0.07 -19.47
C LYS A 244 -10.39 -0.33 -19.63
N ASP A 245 -10.78 -1.36 -20.38
CA ASP A 245 -12.21 -1.73 -20.53
C ASP A 245 -12.78 -2.31 -19.23
N ILE A 246 -11.93 -2.91 -18.37
CA ILE A 246 -12.36 -3.64 -17.17
C ILE A 246 -11.56 -3.31 -15.91
N ALA A 247 -10.50 -2.52 -16.00
CA ALA A 247 -9.57 -2.35 -14.89
C ALA A 247 -9.44 -0.90 -14.43
N VAL A 248 -9.17 -0.74 -13.14
CA VAL A 248 -8.59 0.46 -12.54
C VAL A 248 -7.35 0.12 -11.75
N GLU A 249 -6.43 1.08 -11.68
CA GLU A 249 -5.20 0.99 -10.93
C GLU A 249 -5.09 2.13 -9.93
N SER A 250 -4.71 1.82 -8.69
CA SER A 250 -4.51 2.79 -7.62
C SER A 250 -3.03 3.00 -7.37
N PHE A 251 -2.60 4.25 -7.29
CA PHE A 251 -1.25 4.65 -6.94
C PHE A 251 -1.23 5.61 -5.75
N THR A 252 -0.13 5.66 -5.01
CA THR A 252 0.04 6.55 -3.85
C THR A 252 1.40 7.22 -3.84
N LEU A 253 1.43 8.49 -3.47
CA LEU A 253 2.67 9.24 -3.26
C LEU A 253 3.34 8.92 -1.90
N SER A 254 2.64 8.16 -1.05
CA SER A 254 3.11 7.82 0.30
C SER A 254 4.46 7.13 0.34
N LYS A 255 4.79 6.31 -0.68
CA LYS A 255 6.00 5.49 -0.71
C LYS A 255 7.09 6.10 -1.58
N SER A 256 6.76 6.43 -2.83
CA SER A 256 7.70 6.97 -3.81
C SER A 256 8.29 8.33 -3.40
N TYR A 257 7.55 9.14 -2.63
CA TYR A 257 7.93 10.50 -2.26
C TYR A 257 7.96 10.76 -0.75
N ASN A 258 7.96 9.72 0.08
CA ASN A 258 7.90 9.86 1.55
C ASN A 258 6.77 10.81 2.01
N MET A 259 5.55 10.63 1.48
CA MET A 259 4.38 11.47 1.78
C MET A 259 3.24 10.69 2.50
N PRO A 260 3.50 9.79 3.46
CA PRO A 260 2.43 8.96 4.03
C PRO A 260 1.39 9.78 4.80
N GLY A 261 1.80 10.81 5.52
CA GLY A 261 0.93 11.70 6.30
C GLY A 261 0.12 12.68 5.47
N TRP A 262 0.53 12.94 4.22
CA TRP A 262 -0.12 13.90 3.33
C TRP A 262 -1.42 13.40 2.73
N ARG A 263 -1.61 12.07 2.76
CA ARG A 263 -2.81 11.40 2.24
C ARG A 263 -3.08 11.72 0.76
N VAL A 264 -2.08 11.55 -0.10
CA VAL A 264 -2.22 11.73 -1.55
C VAL A 264 -2.07 10.41 -2.27
N GLY A 265 -3.06 10.11 -3.11
CA GLY A 265 -3.06 9.02 -4.06
C GLY A 265 -3.97 9.37 -5.22
N PHE A 266 -4.11 8.45 -6.14
CA PHE A 266 -5.07 8.55 -7.23
C PHE A 266 -5.45 7.17 -7.75
N MET A 267 -6.57 7.13 -8.47
CA MET A 267 -7.02 5.96 -9.20
C MET A 267 -7.22 6.33 -10.67
N CYS A 268 -6.85 5.43 -11.55
CA CYS A 268 -6.99 5.65 -12.99
C CYS A 268 -7.36 4.37 -13.73
N GLY A 269 -7.88 4.52 -14.95
CA GLY A 269 -8.29 3.41 -15.81
C GLY A 269 -9.73 3.53 -16.30
N ASN A 270 -10.53 2.49 -16.11
CA ASN A 270 -11.88 2.42 -16.63
C ASN A 270 -12.76 3.61 -16.21
N PRO A 271 -13.32 4.39 -17.16
CA PRO A 271 -14.08 5.61 -16.84
C PRO A 271 -15.38 5.35 -16.08
N THR A 272 -15.99 4.17 -16.19
CA THR A 272 -17.19 3.81 -15.43
C THR A 272 -16.85 3.64 -13.93
N LEU A 273 -15.78 2.94 -13.62
CA LEU A 273 -15.31 2.75 -12.24
C LEU A 273 -14.80 4.07 -11.62
N VAL A 274 -14.03 4.84 -12.39
CA VAL A 274 -13.56 6.19 -11.99
C VAL A 274 -14.76 7.11 -11.78
N GLY A 275 -15.77 7.06 -12.65
CA GLY A 275 -17.02 7.80 -12.51
C GLY A 275 -17.83 7.42 -11.26
N ALA A 276 -17.91 6.12 -10.95
CA ALA A 276 -18.57 5.64 -9.75
C ALA A 276 -17.87 6.14 -8.47
N LEU A 277 -16.52 6.06 -8.45
CA LEU A 277 -15.71 6.61 -7.36
C LEU A 277 -15.90 8.13 -7.23
N ALA A 278 -15.89 8.87 -8.34
CA ALA A 278 -16.12 10.31 -8.34
C ALA A 278 -17.50 10.67 -7.78
N ARG A 279 -18.51 9.89 -8.13
CA ARG A 279 -19.89 10.10 -7.65
C ARG A 279 -19.98 9.94 -6.14
N ILE A 280 -19.46 8.85 -5.58
CA ILE A 280 -19.55 8.63 -4.13
C ILE A 280 -18.71 9.65 -3.35
N LYS A 281 -17.53 10.01 -3.83
CA LYS A 281 -16.67 11.03 -3.22
C LYS A 281 -17.36 12.40 -3.16
N SER A 282 -18.17 12.75 -4.15
CA SER A 282 -18.92 14.01 -4.12
C SER A 282 -19.94 14.13 -2.98
N TYR A 283 -20.34 13.00 -2.38
CA TYR A 283 -21.22 12.96 -1.21
C TYR A 283 -20.45 12.75 0.12
N LEU A 284 -19.25 12.21 0.08
CA LEU A 284 -18.48 11.86 1.27
C LEU A 284 -17.44 12.92 1.63
N ASP A 285 -16.82 13.54 0.63
CA ASP A 285 -15.77 14.53 0.82
C ASP A 285 -15.76 15.54 -0.34
N TYR A 286 -15.09 16.69 -0.11
CA TYR A 286 -14.84 17.70 -1.14
C TYR A 286 -13.41 17.63 -1.69
N GLY A 287 -12.77 16.47 -1.56
CA GLY A 287 -11.39 16.25 -1.98
C GLY A 287 -10.36 16.77 -0.99
N MET A 288 -9.11 16.78 -1.43
CA MET A 288 -7.97 17.18 -0.61
C MET A 288 -7.82 18.69 -0.54
N PHE A 289 -7.22 19.17 0.55
CA PHE A 289 -6.75 20.55 0.70
C PHE A 289 -5.91 20.97 -0.50
N THR A 290 -6.25 22.11 -1.14
CA THR A 290 -5.65 22.53 -2.42
C THR A 290 -4.13 22.66 -2.37
N PRO A 291 -3.49 23.23 -1.33
CA PRO A 291 -2.02 23.25 -1.23
C PRO A 291 -1.35 21.89 -1.31
N VAL A 292 -1.97 20.85 -0.73
CA VAL A 292 -1.47 19.47 -0.83
C VAL A 292 -1.54 18.98 -2.28
N GLN A 293 -2.60 19.32 -3.01
CA GLN A 293 -2.73 18.97 -4.42
C GLN A 293 -1.67 19.68 -5.30
N VAL A 294 -1.38 20.96 -5.01
CA VAL A 294 -0.34 21.72 -5.70
C VAL A 294 1.04 21.13 -5.44
N ALA A 295 1.34 20.75 -4.22
CA ALA A 295 2.58 20.05 -3.87
C ALA A 295 2.69 18.68 -4.54
N ALA A 296 1.58 17.93 -4.65
CA ALA A 296 1.54 16.66 -5.37
C ALA A 296 1.85 16.82 -6.87
N ILE A 297 1.43 17.91 -7.50
CA ILE A 297 1.85 18.24 -8.87
C ILE A 297 3.38 18.39 -8.95
N SER A 298 3.99 19.08 -7.99
CA SER A 298 5.45 19.23 -7.92
C SER A 298 6.15 17.88 -7.70
N ALA A 299 5.55 16.96 -6.95
CA ALA A 299 6.08 15.61 -6.80
C ALA A 299 6.07 14.83 -8.12
N LEU A 300 4.95 14.90 -8.86
CA LEU A 300 4.77 14.11 -10.08
C LEU A 300 5.49 14.69 -11.30
N GLU A 301 5.57 16.03 -11.44
CA GLU A 301 6.15 16.73 -12.60
C GLU A 301 7.54 17.30 -12.35
N GLY A 302 7.95 17.42 -11.09
CA GLY A 302 9.27 17.94 -10.70
C GLY A 302 10.41 16.92 -10.86
N PRO A 303 11.61 17.26 -10.34
CA PRO A 303 12.77 16.36 -10.37
C PRO A 303 12.46 15.02 -9.70
N GLN A 304 12.90 13.93 -10.31
CA GLN A 304 12.63 12.56 -9.85
C GLN A 304 13.84 11.90 -9.17
N ASP A 305 14.97 12.60 -9.02
CA ASP A 305 16.19 12.09 -8.37
C ASP A 305 15.90 11.57 -6.95
N CYS A 306 15.00 12.25 -6.23
CA CYS A 306 14.56 11.88 -4.89
C CYS A 306 13.93 10.47 -4.83
N VAL A 307 13.27 10.02 -5.90
CA VAL A 307 12.70 8.66 -5.97
C VAL A 307 13.81 7.62 -6.02
N GLY A 308 14.85 7.89 -6.83
CA GLY A 308 16.05 7.05 -6.89
C GLY A 308 16.78 6.98 -5.55
N GLU A 309 16.96 8.11 -4.87
CA GLU A 309 17.59 8.19 -3.54
C GLU A 309 16.79 7.40 -2.48
N ILE A 310 15.47 7.53 -2.47
CA ILE A 310 14.59 6.78 -1.57
C ILE A 310 14.67 5.28 -1.85
N CYS A 311 14.67 4.89 -3.12
CA CYS A 311 14.78 3.51 -3.54
C CYS A 311 16.13 2.89 -3.09
N GLU A 312 17.25 3.61 -3.30
CA GLU A 312 18.59 3.18 -2.91
C GLU A 312 18.71 3.02 -1.38
N MET A 313 18.13 3.92 -0.61
CA MET A 313 18.08 3.80 0.86
C MET A 313 17.38 2.50 1.28
N TYR A 314 16.23 2.18 0.69
CA TYR A 314 15.51 0.93 1.00
C TYR A 314 16.30 -0.30 0.53
N ARG A 315 16.97 -0.23 -0.62
CA ARG A 315 17.85 -1.30 -1.10
C ARG A 315 18.97 -1.60 -0.10
N SER A 316 19.67 -0.56 0.38
CA SER A 316 20.73 -0.70 1.38
C SER A 316 20.20 -1.32 2.69
N ARG A 317 19.08 -0.84 3.20
CA ARG A 317 18.45 -1.39 4.42
C ARG A 317 18.01 -2.85 4.25
N ARG A 318 17.45 -3.19 3.07
CA ARG A 318 17.11 -4.57 2.70
C ARG A 318 18.34 -5.47 2.77
N ASP A 319 19.42 -5.04 2.16
CA ASP A 319 20.65 -5.83 2.09
C ASP A 319 21.23 -6.06 3.49
N VAL A 320 21.31 -5.02 4.32
CA VAL A 320 21.78 -5.16 5.70
C VAL A 320 20.90 -6.12 6.51
N LEU A 321 19.57 -6.03 6.37
CA LEU A 321 18.66 -6.90 7.10
C LEU A 321 18.76 -8.35 6.61
N CYS A 322 18.63 -8.58 5.32
CA CYS A 322 18.61 -9.94 4.76
C CYS A 322 19.94 -10.65 4.96
N ASP A 323 21.06 -10.00 4.66
CA ASP A 323 22.39 -10.59 4.86
C ASP A 323 22.67 -10.89 6.34
N GLY A 324 22.22 -9.98 7.22
CA GLY A 324 22.35 -10.16 8.66
C GLY A 324 21.51 -11.29 9.23
N LEU A 325 20.26 -11.46 8.78
CA LEU A 325 19.37 -12.56 9.18
C LEU A 325 19.94 -13.89 8.69
N ASN A 326 20.37 -13.96 7.42
CA ASN A 326 21.02 -15.16 6.86
C ASN A 326 22.28 -15.56 7.65
N ALA A 327 23.12 -14.60 7.99
CA ALA A 327 24.30 -14.84 8.83
C ALA A 327 23.98 -15.21 10.29
N ALA A 328 22.78 -14.89 10.75
CA ALA A 328 22.27 -15.28 12.06
C ALA A 328 21.65 -16.69 12.07
N GLY A 329 21.44 -17.32 10.91
CA GLY A 329 20.82 -18.62 10.75
C GLY A 329 19.31 -18.57 10.42
N TRP A 330 18.78 -17.41 10.14
CA TRP A 330 17.41 -17.23 9.67
C TRP A 330 17.40 -16.99 8.16
N LYS A 331 17.07 -18.00 7.39
CA LYS A 331 17.04 -17.92 5.93
C LYS A 331 15.92 -16.98 5.45
N VAL A 332 16.30 -15.94 4.71
CA VAL A 332 15.38 -15.01 4.06
C VAL A 332 15.89 -14.67 2.67
N GLU A 333 14.98 -14.53 1.73
CA GLU A 333 15.29 -14.05 0.39
C GLU A 333 15.32 -12.52 0.34
N LYS A 334 16.16 -11.95 -0.54
CA LYS A 334 16.14 -10.51 -0.81
C LYS A 334 14.98 -10.19 -1.75
N PRO A 335 13.98 -9.44 -1.30
CA PRO A 335 12.88 -9.04 -2.19
C PRO A 335 13.37 -8.11 -3.30
N LYS A 336 12.77 -8.23 -4.49
CA LYS A 336 13.06 -7.37 -5.65
C LYS A 336 12.30 -6.04 -5.61
N ALA A 337 11.38 -5.87 -4.68
CA ALA A 337 10.58 -4.67 -4.54
C ALA A 337 10.00 -4.52 -3.12
N THR A 338 9.34 -3.40 -2.89
CA THR A 338 8.69 -2.96 -1.67
C THR A 338 9.64 -2.50 -0.56
N MET A 339 9.08 -1.94 0.49
CA MET A 339 9.82 -1.56 1.70
C MET A 339 9.71 -2.63 2.79
N PHE A 340 9.56 -3.91 2.41
CA PHE A 340 9.35 -5.02 3.34
C PHE A 340 10.27 -6.18 3.06
N VAL A 341 10.45 -7.03 4.08
CA VAL A 341 10.94 -8.39 3.97
C VAL A 341 9.87 -9.31 4.57
N TRP A 342 9.43 -10.30 3.80
CA TRP A 342 8.49 -11.32 4.20
C TRP A 342 9.27 -12.57 4.57
N ALA A 343 9.40 -12.82 5.87
CA ALA A 343 10.29 -13.83 6.41
C ALA A 343 9.49 -15.01 6.97
N GLU A 344 9.74 -16.21 6.45
CA GLU A 344 9.20 -17.44 7.01
C GLU A 344 9.73 -17.64 8.44
N ILE A 345 8.86 -18.08 9.34
CA ILE A 345 9.24 -18.37 10.73
C ILE A 345 10.24 -19.52 10.74
N PRO A 346 11.40 -19.39 11.43
CA PRO A 346 12.41 -20.46 11.51
C PRO A 346 11.81 -21.74 12.10
N GLU A 347 12.27 -22.90 11.57
CA GLU A 347 11.77 -24.23 11.95
C GLU A 347 11.50 -24.48 13.45
N PRO A 348 12.42 -24.12 14.38
CA PRO A 348 12.16 -24.37 15.81
C PRO A 348 10.97 -23.61 16.39
N PHE A 349 10.43 -22.63 15.65
CA PHE A 349 9.36 -21.74 16.09
C PHE A 349 8.08 -21.82 15.22
N ARG A 350 8.10 -22.63 14.17
CA ARG A 350 7.00 -22.68 13.18
C ARG A 350 5.64 -23.00 13.81
N GLU A 351 5.62 -23.93 14.78
CA GLU A 351 4.40 -24.35 15.48
C GLU A 351 3.78 -23.26 16.37
N LEU A 352 4.51 -22.16 16.65
CA LEU A 352 3.97 -21.05 17.44
C LEU A 352 2.95 -20.21 16.67
N GLY A 353 3.00 -20.22 15.33
CA GLY A 353 2.33 -19.24 14.50
C GLY A 353 2.92 -17.83 14.63
N SER A 354 2.52 -16.94 13.74
CA SER A 354 3.17 -15.63 13.56
C SER A 354 2.96 -14.67 14.73
N LEU A 355 1.82 -14.75 15.42
CA LEU A 355 1.53 -13.84 16.54
C LEU A 355 2.39 -14.17 17.76
N GLU A 356 2.44 -15.42 18.18
CA GLU A 356 3.25 -15.83 19.32
C GLU A 356 4.75 -15.71 19.02
N PHE A 357 5.16 -16.02 17.79
CA PHE A 357 6.55 -15.78 17.37
C PHE A 357 6.92 -14.28 17.41
N SER A 358 6.01 -13.38 17.01
CA SER A 358 6.24 -11.94 17.10
C SER A 358 6.36 -11.44 18.56
N LYS A 359 5.57 -12.01 19.47
CA LYS A 359 5.70 -11.75 20.92
C LYS A 359 7.07 -12.19 21.42
N ARG A 360 7.50 -13.39 21.07
CA ARG A 360 8.78 -13.94 21.45
C ARG A 360 9.96 -13.11 20.92
N LEU A 361 9.90 -12.66 19.66
CA LEU A 361 10.87 -11.72 19.09
C LEU A 361 10.97 -10.42 19.91
N MET A 362 9.83 -9.90 20.34
CA MET A 362 9.80 -8.68 21.15
C MET A 362 10.38 -8.90 22.55
N ASP A 363 10.03 -9.98 23.21
CA ASP A 363 10.47 -10.24 24.59
C ASP A 363 11.93 -10.65 24.66
N GLU A 364 12.44 -11.48 23.74
CA GLU A 364 13.79 -12.01 23.78
C GLU A 364 14.81 -11.21 22.96
N ALA A 365 14.42 -10.73 21.77
CA ALA A 365 15.29 -9.99 20.87
C ALA A 365 15.11 -8.48 20.91
N LYS A 366 14.03 -7.98 21.54
CA LYS A 366 13.60 -6.57 21.56
C LYS A 366 13.29 -6.05 20.16
N VAL A 367 12.72 -6.89 19.31
CA VAL A 367 12.38 -6.60 17.91
C VAL A 367 10.88 -6.74 17.69
N ALA A 368 10.25 -5.68 17.20
CA ALA A 368 8.86 -5.67 16.79
C ALA A 368 8.73 -5.91 15.29
N VAL A 369 7.89 -6.86 14.90
CA VAL A 369 7.55 -7.19 13.51
C VAL A 369 6.02 -7.25 13.35
N SER A 370 5.50 -7.27 12.11
CA SER A 370 4.09 -7.55 11.89
C SER A 370 3.87 -9.06 11.77
N PRO A 371 3.02 -9.68 12.62
CA PRO A 371 2.66 -11.08 12.46
C PRO A 371 1.87 -11.29 11.17
N GLY A 372 2.19 -12.37 10.46
CA GLY A 372 1.63 -12.62 9.14
C GLY A 372 0.14 -12.96 9.14
N ILE A 373 -0.38 -13.54 10.23
CA ILE A 373 -1.83 -13.79 10.41
C ILE A 373 -2.66 -12.52 10.23
N GLY A 374 -2.08 -11.33 10.49
CA GLY A 374 -2.75 -10.04 10.27
C GLY A 374 -2.99 -9.67 8.82
N PHE A 375 -2.46 -10.47 7.90
CA PHE A 375 -2.65 -10.33 6.45
C PHE A 375 -3.50 -11.46 5.86
N GLY A 376 -3.94 -12.40 6.68
CA GLY A 376 -4.73 -13.56 6.28
C GLY A 376 -4.16 -14.89 6.80
N GLU A 377 -4.97 -15.93 6.78
CA GLU A 377 -4.63 -17.22 7.35
C GLU A 377 -3.38 -17.86 6.75
N TYR A 378 -3.18 -17.72 5.42
CA TYR A 378 -1.98 -18.23 4.75
C TYR A 378 -0.71 -17.41 5.05
N GLY A 379 -0.84 -16.32 5.78
CA GLY A 379 0.28 -15.53 6.27
C GLY A 379 0.85 -16.01 7.61
N ASP A 380 0.17 -16.91 8.32
CA ASP A 380 0.51 -17.27 9.71
C ASP A 380 1.86 -17.99 9.87
N THR A 381 2.42 -18.46 8.79
CA THR A 381 3.78 -19.05 8.74
C THR A 381 4.91 -18.04 8.60
N HIS A 382 4.60 -16.75 8.51
CA HIS A 382 5.56 -15.68 8.22
C HIS A 382 5.41 -14.49 9.16
N VAL A 383 6.45 -13.66 9.20
CA VAL A 383 6.41 -12.30 9.76
C VAL A 383 6.91 -11.30 8.74
N ARG A 384 6.40 -10.06 8.81
CA ARG A 384 6.82 -8.98 7.92
C ARG A 384 7.69 -7.97 8.66
N PHE A 385 8.90 -7.73 8.15
CA PHE A 385 9.75 -6.61 8.55
C PHE A 385 9.52 -5.42 7.62
N ALA A 386 9.36 -4.22 8.17
CA ALA A 386 9.37 -2.97 7.42
C ALA A 386 10.76 -2.32 7.51
N LEU A 387 11.32 -1.91 6.38
CA LEU A 387 12.68 -1.35 6.25
C LEU A 387 12.75 0.13 6.69
N ILE A 388 12.16 0.44 7.85
CA ILE A 388 12.03 1.81 8.38
C ILE A 388 13.11 2.17 9.41
N GLU A 389 13.89 1.20 9.87
CA GLU A 389 14.99 1.45 10.80
C GLU A 389 16.30 1.70 10.04
N ASN A 390 17.15 2.57 10.61
CA ASN A 390 18.47 2.77 10.05
C ASN A 390 19.35 1.52 10.20
N GLU A 391 20.44 1.46 9.43
CA GLU A 391 21.32 0.28 9.41
C GLU A 391 21.94 -0.05 10.77
N HIS A 392 22.25 0.95 11.60
CA HIS A 392 22.82 0.72 12.93
C HIS A 392 21.83 -0.02 13.82
N ARG A 393 20.57 0.45 13.88
CA ARG A 393 19.47 -0.20 14.63
C ARG A 393 19.16 -1.58 14.03
N THR A 394 19.19 -1.71 12.71
CA THR A 394 19.01 -3.01 12.04
C THR A 394 20.08 -4.01 12.46
N ARG A 395 21.37 -3.62 12.49
CA ARG A 395 22.45 -4.49 12.98
C ARG A 395 22.29 -4.83 14.47
N GLN A 396 21.75 -3.92 15.28
CA GLN A 396 21.43 -4.19 16.69
C GLN A 396 20.33 -5.25 16.82
N ALA A 397 19.26 -5.14 16.04
CA ALA A 397 18.17 -6.12 15.99
C ALA A 397 18.68 -7.51 15.59
N ILE A 398 19.51 -7.58 14.55
CA ILE A 398 20.13 -8.84 14.09
C ILE A 398 20.93 -9.51 15.22
N ARG A 399 21.70 -8.74 16.02
CA ARG A 399 22.41 -9.30 17.18
C ARG A 399 21.46 -9.87 18.24
N GLY A 400 20.32 -9.22 18.47
CA GLY A 400 19.26 -9.71 19.37
C GLY A 400 18.66 -11.02 18.87
N ILE A 401 18.25 -11.05 17.62
CA ILE A 401 17.70 -12.24 16.94
C ILE A 401 18.70 -13.40 16.97
N LYS A 402 19.96 -13.15 16.63
CA LYS A 402 21.00 -14.19 16.67
C LYS A 402 21.16 -14.83 18.04
N ARG A 403 21.08 -14.03 19.14
CA ARG A 403 21.13 -14.56 20.51
C ARG A 403 19.90 -15.43 20.82
N MET A 404 18.72 -15.00 20.41
CA MET A 404 17.47 -15.75 20.60
C MET A 404 17.54 -17.11 19.87
N LEU A 405 17.93 -17.13 18.59
CA LEU A 405 18.00 -18.35 17.79
C LEU A 405 19.03 -19.37 18.36
N LYS A 406 20.16 -18.90 18.91
CA LYS A 406 21.16 -19.78 19.52
C LYS A 406 20.68 -20.44 20.81
N ARG A 407 19.87 -19.77 21.63
CA ARG A 407 19.36 -20.32 22.89
C ARG A 407 18.36 -21.47 22.69
N THR A 408 17.75 -21.55 21.54
CA THR A 408 16.76 -22.58 21.20
C THR A 408 17.40 -23.86 20.66
N ASN A 409 18.65 -23.78 20.19
CA ASN A 409 19.42 -24.91 19.66
C ASN A 409 20.31 -25.56 20.73
N THR A 410 20.25 -25.08 21.97
CA THR A 410 20.89 -25.68 23.15
C THR A 410 19.82 -26.23 24.10
#